data_2a4ad601e9519765f2d97965a1c06178
#
_entry.id   2a4ad601e9519765f2d97965a1c06178
#
_cell.length_a   1.000
_cell.length_b   1.000
_cell.length_c   1.000
_cell.angle_alpha   90.00
_cell.angle_beta   90.00
_cell.angle_gamma   90.00
#
_symmetry.space_group_name_H-M   'P 1'
#
loop_
_entity.id
_entity.type
_entity.pdbx_description
1 polymer ?
#
loop_
_entity_poly.entity_id
_entity_poly.type
_entity_poly.pdbx_seq_one_letter_code
_entity_poly.pdbx_strand_id
1 'polypeptide(L)'
;TYLHMWGEYLQKTSDESEIRDYIDKAQEEAGFLYFYFLSADGNYKMLTGEAGYLGLQENLEDKITLGEDIITNAVVPGKQQMLVFASPQSHGSYQGFEYDAIAIAYENADIVDVLDISAFNGNAKSYVVHPDGRVVIDHSFEAWGTVYNFFGVLREHSNISEKEILELSEKFKERRTDTMLVNLDGSNYYLVYGSSECQDWIFLGLVQADIVNASMNSLQLRTMLLGGTIVFGFAVFIIELILQKNRISLKRRDVEILYRDELFQKLSMSVDDVFLMLDAKTYKADYVSPNVEKLLGITVEQIQKGISGLG
;
A
#
# COMPACT_ATOMS: atom_id res chain seq x y z
N THR A 1 0.01 -3.85 -7.73
CA THR A 1 -0.22 -2.69 -6.83
C THR A 1 -0.80 -1.52 -7.61
N TYR A 2 -1.51 -0.61 -6.94
CA TYR A 2 -2.07 0.60 -7.56
C TYR A 2 -1.00 1.46 -8.21
N LEU A 3 0.13 1.66 -7.52
CA LEU A 3 1.26 2.43 -8.02
C LEU A 3 1.80 1.90 -9.36
N HIS A 4 1.90 0.59 -9.52
CA HIS A 4 2.36 0.03 -10.77
C HIS A 4 1.44 0.38 -11.96
N MET A 5 0.13 0.31 -11.74
CA MET A 5 -0.84 0.70 -12.78
C MET A 5 -0.81 2.21 -13.08
N TRP A 6 -0.65 3.03 -12.04
CA TRP A 6 -0.51 4.48 -12.25
C TRP A 6 0.76 4.78 -13.06
N GLY A 7 1.86 4.09 -12.75
CA GLY A 7 3.09 4.21 -13.51
C GLY A 7 2.93 3.84 -14.99
N GLU A 8 2.25 2.74 -15.28
CA GLU A 8 1.95 2.36 -16.67
C GLU A 8 1.09 3.38 -17.41
N TYR A 9 0.14 4.00 -16.70
CA TYR A 9 -0.69 5.06 -17.27
C TYR A 9 0.14 6.32 -17.57
N LEU A 10 0.96 6.75 -16.61
CA LEU A 10 1.80 7.93 -16.73
C LEU A 10 2.82 7.81 -17.89
N GLN A 11 3.32 6.62 -18.17
CA GLN A 11 4.22 6.38 -19.29
C GLN A 11 3.53 6.50 -20.67
N LYS A 12 2.21 6.29 -20.72
CA LYS A 12 1.41 6.36 -21.95
C LYS A 12 0.83 7.74 -22.23
N THR A 13 0.80 8.60 -21.21
CA THR A 13 0.19 9.93 -21.26
C THR A 13 1.26 11.00 -21.22
N SER A 14 1.27 11.88 -22.22
CA SER A 14 2.22 13.00 -22.31
C SER A 14 1.56 14.34 -21.94
N ASP A 15 0.26 14.39 -21.74
CA ASP A 15 -0.48 15.60 -21.38
C ASP A 15 -0.42 15.82 -19.87
N GLU A 16 0.24 16.89 -19.44
CA GLU A 16 0.41 17.22 -18.04
C GLU A 16 -0.92 17.49 -17.31
N SER A 17 -1.92 18.01 -18.02
CA SER A 17 -3.24 18.30 -17.42
C SER A 17 -3.99 16.98 -17.15
N GLU A 18 -3.87 16.03 -18.06
CA GLU A 18 -4.47 14.71 -17.92
C GLU A 18 -3.79 13.90 -16.80
N ILE A 19 -2.47 13.99 -16.69
CA ILE A 19 -1.70 13.39 -15.59
C ILE A 19 -2.17 13.96 -14.25
N ARG A 20 -2.28 15.29 -14.15
CA ARG A 20 -2.71 15.96 -12.91
C ARG A 20 -4.12 15.52 -12.52
N ASP A 21 -5.08 15.61 -13.42
CA ASP A 21 -6.47 15.23 -13.16
C ASP A 21 -6.61 13.77 -12.73
N TYR A 22 -5.77 12.90 -13.29
CA TYR A 22 -5.73 11.49 -12.93
C TYR A 22 -5.20 11.26 -11.52
N ILE A 23 -4.09 11.91 -11.18
CA ILE A 23 -3.48 11.75 -9.85
C ILE A 23 -4.33 12.44 -8.77
N ASP A 24 -4.94 13.60 -9.05
CA ASP A 24 -5.85 14.28 -8.12
C ASP A 24 -7.05 13.39 -7.75
N LYS A 25 -7.64 12.70 -8.72
CA LYS A 25 -8.68 11.70 -8.45
C LYS A 25 -8.17 10.50 -7.64
N ALA A 26 -6.98 10.01 -7.99
CA ALA A 26 -6.36 8.92 -7.26
C ALA A 26 -6.06 9.33 -5.80
N GLN A 27 -5.69 10.58 -5.57
CA GLN A 27 -5.48 11.15 -4.23
C GLN A 27 -6.78 11.21 -3.42
N GLU A 28 -7.87 11.67 -4.03
CA GLU A 28 -9.19 11.67 -3.37
C GLU A 28 -9.65 10.26 -2.98
N GLU A 29 -9.38 9.26 -3.84
CA GLU A 29 -9.80 7.88 -3.60
C GLU A 29 -8.91 7.13 -2.60
N ALA A 30 -7.60 7.35 -2.65
CA ALA A 30 -6.62 6.63 -1.84
C ALA A 30 -6.19 7.37 -0.57
N GLY A 31 -6.47 8.69 -0.47
CA GLY A 31 -6.21 9.50 0.72
C GLY A 31 -4.74 9.77 1.01
N PHE A 32 -3.83 9.62 0.03
CA PHE A 32 -2.43 9.97 0.23
C PHE A 32 -2.22 11.50 0.22
N LEU A 33 -1.20 11.96 0.93
CA LEU A 33 -0.94 13.39 1.08
C LEU A 33 -0.11 13.94 -0.08
N TYR A 34 0.91 13.21 -0.53
CA TYR A 34 1.84 13.63 -1.57
C TYR A 34 2.05 12.55 -2.62
N PHE A 35 2.24 13.00 -3.87
CA PHE A 35 2.69 12.19 -4.98
C PHE A 35 4.05 12.67 -5.47
N TYR A 36 4.99 11.76 -5.69
CA TYR A 36 6.36 12.05 -6.10
C TYR A 36 6.75 11.26 -7.34
N PHE A 37 7.42 11.92 -8.27
CA PHE A 37 8.32 11.28 -9.23
C PHE A 37 9.69 11.19 -8.58
N LEU A 38 10.26 10.00 -8.47
CA LEU A 38 11.53 9.74 -7.78
C LEU A 38 12.58 9.25 -8.76
N SER A 39 13.78 9.81 -8.68
CA SER A 39 14.97 9.25 -9.31
C SER A 39 15.68 8.28 -8.35
N ALA A 40 16.51 7.40 -8.89
CA ALA A 40 17.21 6.37 -8.13
C ALA A 40 18.11 6.93 -7.00
N ASP A 41 18.58 8.17 -7.14
CA ASP A 41 19.41 8.88 -6.15
C ASP A 41 18.60 9.55 -5.02
N GLY A 42 17.25 9.41 -5.02
CA GLY A 42 16.36 9.96 -4.00
C GLY A 42 15.92 11.40 -4.24
N ASN A 43 16.29 12.02 -5.37
CA ASN A 43 15.69 13.29 -5.75
C ASN A 43 14.25 13.09 -6.18
N TYR A 44 13.39 14.08 -5.93
CA TYR A 44 11.99 14.02 -6.30
C TYR A 44 11.53 15.26 -7.04
N LYS A 45 10.44 15.09 -7.78
CA LYS A 45 9.61 16.18 -8.31
C LYS A 45 8.14 15.86 -8.05
N MET A 46 7.39 16.88 -7.63
CA MET A 46 5.94 16.79 -7.43
C MET A 46 5.17 17.33 -8.63
N LEU A 47 3.88 17.00 -8.71
CA LEU A 47 2.96 17.58 -9.71
C LEU A 47 2.89 19.11 -9.66
N THR A 48 3.07 19.68 -8.48
CA THR A 48 3.11 21.14 -8.26
C THR A 48 4.35 21.82 -8.86
N GLY A 49 5.35 21.05 -9.29
CA GLY A 49 6.65 21.52 -9.73
C GLY A 49 7.68 21.65 -8.60
N GLU A 50 7.29 21.48 -7.35
CA GLU A 50 8.23 21.40 -6.22
C GLU A 50 9.19 20.22 -6.44
N ALA A 51 10.47 20.45 -6.17
CA ALA A 51 11.50 19.42 -6.28
C ALA A 51 12.45 19.49 -5.08
N GLY A 52 13.05 18.37 -4.74
CA GLY A 52 13.94 18.28 -3.60
C GLY A 52 14.54 16.90 -3.45
N TYR A 53 15.03 16.61 -2.26
CA TYR A 53 15.58 15.31 -1.89
C TYR A 53 14.72 14.67 -0.81
N LEU A 54 14.33 13.41 -1.01
CA LEU A 54 13.57 12.62 -0.07
C LEU A 54 14.55 11.74 0.72
N GLY A 55 14.76 12.06 1.98
CA GLY A 55 15.63 11.29 2.87
C GLY A 55 15.00 9.95 3.24
N LEU A 56 15.05 8.99 2.33
CA LEU A 56 14.55 7.63 2.56
C LEU A 56 15.49 6.84 3.45
N GLN A 57 14.94 6.01 4.31
CA GLN A 57 15.75 5.14 5.19
C GLN A 57 16.29 3.90 4.46
N GLU A 58 15.74 3.56 3.30
CA GLU A 58 16.19 2.44 2.47
C GLU A 58 16.98 2.90 1.25
N ASN A 59 17.85 2.02 0.76
CA ASN A 59 18.56 2.24 -0.49
C ASN A 59 17.60 2.04 -1.67
N LEU A 60 17.20 3.16 -2.27
CA LEU A 60 16.25 3.20 -3.37
C LEU A 60 16.82 2.54 -4.64
N GLU A 61 18.11 2.76 -4.93
CA GLU A 61 18.78 2.28 -6.13
C GLU A 61 18.77 0.75 -6.22
N ASP A 62 19.07 0.06 -5.12
CA ASP A 62 19.07 -1.40 -5.07
C ASP A 62 17.67 -1.96 -5.32
N LYS A 63 16.65 -1.37 -4.70
CA LYS A 63 15.26 -1.81 -4.82
C LYS A 63 14.69 -1.55 -6.22
N ILE A 64 14.99 -0.40 -6.81
CA ILE A 64 14.61 -0.08 -8.20
C ILE A 64 15.23 -1.09 -9.16
N THR A 65 16.51 -1.41 -8.98
CA THR A 65 17.22 -2.38 -9.82
C THR A 65 16.58 -3.77 -9.75
N LEU A 66 16.09 -4.16 -8.59
CA LEU A 66 15.38 -5.44 -8.38
C LEU A 66 13.91 -5.41 -8.82
N GLY A 67 13.35 -4.24 -9.12
CA GLY A 67 11.95 -4.06 -9.47
C GLY A 67 10.99 -4.32 -8.29
N GLU A 68 11.47 -4.16 -7.04
CA GLU A 68 10.71 -4.40 -5.84
C GLU A 68 9.98 -3.13 -5.37
N ASP A 69 8.70 -3.26 -5.00
CA ASP A 69 7.98 -2.18 -4.33
C ASP A 69 8.64 -1.84 -2.98
N ILE A 70 8.69 -0.55 -2.67
CA ILE A 70 9.37 -0.02 -1.50
C ILE A 70 8.34 0.57 -0.54
N ILE A 71 8.45 0.20 0.73
CA ILE A 71 7.70 0.85 1.81
C ILE A 71 8.73 1.27 2.87
N THR A 72 8.86 2.56 3.06
CA THR A 72 9.90 3.12 3.93
C THR A 72 9.45 4.43 4.54
N ASN A 73 10.14 4.86 5.57
CA ASN A 73 9.97 6.20 6.12
C ASN A 73 10.82 7.22 5.35
N ALA A 74 10.27 8.40 5.21
CA ALA A 74 10.97 9.56 4.72
C ALA A 74 10.95 10.68 5.77
N VAL A 75 12.07 11.37 5.88
CA VAL A 75 12.18 12.60 6.65
C VAL A 75 12.33 13.75 5.68
N VAL A 76 11.30 14.58 5.58
CA VAL A 76 11.36 15.82 4.78
C VAL A 76 11.68 16.95 5.75
N PRO A 77 12.72 17.76 5.48
CA PRO A 77 13.07 18.88 6.34
C PRO A 77 11.86 19.81 6.61
N GLY A 78 11.57 20.04 7.89
CA GLY A 78 10.44 20.88 8.31
C GLY A 78 9.06 20.25 8.26
N LYS A 79 8.96 18.97 7.91
CA LYS A 79 7.72 18.17 7.92
C LYS A 79 7.85 17.01 8.93
N GLN A 80 6.71 16.42 9.28
CA GLN A 80 6.68 15.22 10.10
C GLN A 80 7.21 14.01 9.32
N GLN A 81 7.54 12.95 10.03
CA GLN A 81 7.90 11.67 9.41
C GLN A 81 6.72 11.14 8.61
N MET A 82 6.99 10.70 7.39
CA MET A 82 6.00 10.18 6.47
C MET A 82 6.28 8.73 6.12
N LEU A 83 5.24 7.95 5.93
CA LEU A 83 5.33 6.62 5.35
C LEU A 83 5.20 6.75 3.82
N VAL A 84 6.22 6.29 3.11
CA VAL A 84 6.33 6.37 1.65
C VAL A 84 6.19 4.99 1.05
N PHE A 85 5.30 4.88 0.10
CA PHE A 85 5.14 3.72 -0.77
C PHE A 85 5.66 4.11 -2.16
N ALA A 86 6.69 3.43 -2.64
CA ALA A 86 7.22 3.66 -3.96
C ALA A 86 7.19 2.40 -4.81
N SER A 87 6.94 2.56 -6.10
CA SER A 87 6.96 1.48 -7.07
C SER A 87 7.91 1.82 -8.20
N PRO A 88 8.90 0.95 -8.47
CA PRO A 88 9.78 1.10 -9.61
C PRO A 88 9.01 1.18 -10.92
N GLN A 89 9.47 2.02 -11.81
CA GLN A 89 8.91 2.20 -13.14
C GLN A 89 10.00 2.02 -14.19
N SER A 90 9.61 1.71 -15.42
CA SER A 90 10.51 1.95 -16.53
C SER A 90 10.84 3.43 -16.56
N HIS A 91 12.10 3.76 -16.85
CA HIS A 91 12.60 5.13 -16.91
C HIS A 91 11.61 6.07 -17.61
N GLY A 92 11.19 7.13 -16.92
CA GLY A 92 10.21 8.10 -17.38
C GLY A 92 10.70 9.53 -17.22
N SER A 93 9.98 10.49 -17.81
CA SER A 93 10.28 11.91 -17.65
C SER A 93 9.00 12.70 -17.41
N TYR A 94 9.03 13.60 -16.43
CA TYR A 94 7.95 14.54 -16.13
C TYR A 94 8.50 15.96 -16.02
N GLN A 95 8.07 16.87 -16.88
CA GLN A 95 8.57 18.26 -16.95
C GLN A 95 10.10 18.36 -16.95
N GLY A 96 10.77 17.49 -17.72
CA GLY A 96 12.21 17.45 -17.81
C GLY A 96 12.94 16.83 -16.59
N PHE A 97 12.20 16.26 -15.65
CA PHE A 97 12.75 15.48 -14.55
C PHE A 97 12.67 14.00 -14.89
N GLU A 98 13.83 13.36 -14.98
CA GLU A 98 13.95 11.91 -15.22
C GLU A 98 13.65 11.17 -13.91
N TYR A 99 12.78 10.15 -13.96
CA TYR A 99 12.42 9.36 -12.78
C TYR A 99 12.46 7.86 -13.07
N ASP A 100 12.75 7.10 -12.03
CA ASP A 100 12.87 5.63 -12.05
C ASP A 100 11.80 4.96 -11.18
N ALA A 101 11.09 5.74 -10.37
CA ALA A 101 9.99 5.28 -9.54
C ALA A 101 8.93 6.38 -9.37
N ILE A 102 7.72 5.97 -9.06
CA ILE A 102 6.68 6.86 -8.52
C ILE A 102 6.39 6.49 -7.08
N ALA A 103 6.04 7.48 -6.26
CA ALA A 103 5.75 7.25 -4.87
C ALA A 103 4.57 8.09 -4.36
N ILE A 104 3.90 7.56 -3.35
CA ILE A 104 2.91 8.27 -2.56
C ILE A 104 3.34 8.30 -1.09
N ALA A 105 2.95 9.33 -0.39
CA ALA A 105 3.26 9.47 1.02
C ALA A 105 2.01 9.77 1.85
N TYR A 106 1.99 9.18 3.04
CA TYR A 106 1.00 9.42 4.09
C TYR A 106 1.70 9.98 5.33
N GLU A 107 1.01 10.82 6.09
CA GLU A 107 1.49 11.14 7.43
C GLU A 107 1.42 9.89 8.33
N ASN A 108 2.44 9.71 9.18
CA ASN A 108 2.42 8.57 10.11
C ASN A 108 1.18 8.58 11.02
N ALA A 109 0.71 9.77 11.41
CA ALA A 109 -0.50 9.93 12.22
C ALA A 109 -1.74 9.32 11.56
N ASP A 110 -1.94 9.55 10.26
CA ASP A 110 -3.09 9.03 9.52
C ASP A 110 -3.06 7.49 9.46
N ILE A 111 -1.88 6.91 9.32
CA ILE A 111 -1.70 5.46 9.30
C ILE A 111 -1.91 4.86 10.71
N VAL A 112 -1.44 5.54 11.74
CA VAL A 112 -1.63 5.14 13.14
C VAL A 112 -3.11 5.13 13.50
N ASP A 113 -3.87 6.12 13.07
CA ASP A 113 -5.32 6.20 13.31
C ASP A 113 -6.08 5.06 12.60
N VAL A 114 -5.65 4.66 11.39
CA VAL A 114 -6.21 3.51 10.68
C VAL A 114 -5.82 2.19 11.35
N LEU A 115 -4.62 2.14 11.92
CA LEU A 115 -4.12 0.99 12.67
C LEU A 115 -4.59 0.99 14.12
N ASP A 116 -5.49 1.91 14.54
CA ASP A 116 -5.93 2.07 15.93
C ASP A 116 -6.09 0.71 16.63
N ILE A 117 -4.96 0.22 17.11
CA ILE A 117 -4.89 -0.92 17.98
C ILE A 117 -5.09 -0.38 19.38
N SER A 118 -6.33 0.02 19.67
CA SER A 118 -6.76 0.40 21.01
C SER A 118 -6.79 -0.80 21.96
N ALA A 119 -5.76 -1.66 21.82
CA ALA A 119 -5.52 -2.73 22.75
C ALA A 119 -5.33 -2.12 24.14
N PHE A 120 -6.00 -2.65 25.13
CA PHE A 120 -5.91 -2.22 26.54
C PHE A 120 -6.37 -0.78 26.81
N ASN A 121 -7.43 -0.31 26.14
CA ASN A 121 -7.98 1.05 26.31
C ASN A 121 -6.93 2.14 26.03
N GLY A 122 -6.10 1.98 25.00
CA GLY A 122 -5.06 2.93 24.63
C GLY A 122 -3.78 2.85 25.49
N ASN A 123 -3.65 1.86 26.39
CA ASN A 123 -2.44 1.67 27.21
C ASN A 123 -1.39 0.75 26.56
N ALA A 124 -1.65 0.20 25.39
CA ALA A 124 -0.67 -0.50 24.58
C ALA A 124 -0.08 0.45 23.54
N LYS A 125 1.22 0.34 23.31
CA LYS A 125 1.92 1.05 22.24
C LYS A 125 2.35 0.06 21.18
N SER A 126 2.19 0.42 19.93
CA SER A 126 2.45 -0.46 18.80
C SER A 126 3.47 0.15 17.86
N TYR A 127 4.34 -0.67 17.32
CA TYR A 127 5.31 -0.31 16.30
C TYR A 127 5.29 -1.34 15.18
N VAL A 128 5.57 -0.91 13.98
CA VAL A 128 5.95 -1.78 12.88
C VAL A 128 7.41 -1.51 12.58
N VAL A 129 8.23 -2.55 12.57
CA VAL A 129 9.68 -2.41 12.36
C VAL A 129 10.18 -3.42 11.33
N HIS A 130 11.30 -3.12 10.70
CA HIS A 130 12.10 -4.11 9.97
C HIS A 130 12.85 -5.04 10.93
N PRO A 131 13.33 -6.21 10.47
CA PRO A 131 14.11 -7.12 11.31
C PRO A 131 15.40 -6.54 11.91
N ASP A 132 15.92 -5.45 11.34
CA ASP A 132 17.07 -4.70 11.85
C ASP A 132 16.69 -3.61 12.89
N GLY A 133 15.41 -3.56 13.26
CA GLY A 133 14.87 -2.62 14.26
C GLY A 133 14.50 -1.25 13.70
N ARG A 134 14.72 -0.95 12.41
CA ARG A 134 14.27 0.31 11.81
C ARG A 134 12.75 0.42 11.89
N VAL A 135 12.25 1.54 12.39
CA VAL A 135 10.83 1.77 12.59
C VAL A 135 10.18 2.22 11.29
N VAL A 136 9.14 1.50 10.88
CA VAL A 136 8.30 1.83 9.72
C VAL A 136 7.08 2.64 10.16
N ILE A 137 6.41 2.21 11.23
CA ILE A 137 5.25 2.89 11.79
C ILE A 137 5.48 3.05 13.29
N ASP A 138 5.35 4.28 13.76
CA ASP A 138 5.55 4.67 15.14
C ASP A 138 4.24 5.19 15.71
N HIS A 139 3.73 4.53 16.74
CA HIS A 139 2.72 5.10 17.63
C HIS A 139 3.45 5.70 18.82
N SER A 140 4.00 6.89 18.63
CA SER A 140 4.99 7.50 19.50
C SER A 140 4.60 7.55 20.98
N PHE A 141 5.53 7.17 21.81
CA PHE A 141 5.61 7.66 23.18
C PHE A 141 6.06 9.12 23.10
N GLU A 142 5.23 10.05 23.48
CA GLU A 142 5.63 11.47 23.59
C GLU A 142 6.95 11.66 24.38
N ALA A 143 7.21 10.75 25.31
CA ALA A 143 8.42 10.77 26.15
C ALA A 143 9.72 10.46 25.39
N TRP A 144 9.68 9.71 24.29
CA TRP A 144 10.89 9.31 23.55
C TRP A 144 11.08 10.08 22.23
N GLY A 145 10.12 10.95 21.89
CA GLY A 145 10.14 11.63 20.59
C GLY A 145 10.01 10.66 19.42
N THR A 146 10.47 11.06 18.25
CA THR A 146 10.41 10.23 17.04
C THR A 146 11.41 9.07 17.14
N VAL A 147 10.93 7.85 17.09
CA VAL A 147 11.73 6.63 17.15
C VAL A 147 12.12 6.17 15.75
N TYR A 148 13.40 6.21 15.42
CA TYR A 148 13.91 5.73 14.14
C TYR A 148 14.34 4.26 14.16
N ASN A 149 14.81 3.78 15.32
CA ASN A 149 15.24 2.39 15.51
C ASN A 149 14.87 1.89 16.89
N PHE A 150 14.09 0.84 16.94
CA PHE A 150 13.58 0.27 18.19
C PHE A 150 14.69 -0.34 19.07
N PHE A 151 15.72 -0.92 18.47
CA PHE A 151 16.87 -1.41 19.25
C PHE A 151 17.67 -0.27 19.89
N GLY A 152 17.64 0.93 19.29
CA GLY A 152 18.17 2.15 19.92
C GLY A 152 17.40 2.49 21.20
N VAL A 153 16.07 2.46 21.15
CA VAL A 153 15.22 2.67 22.34
C VAL A 153 15.55 1.66 23.44
N LEU A 154 15.72 0.38 23.09
CA LEU A 154 16.08 -0.64 24.06
C LEU A 154 17.46 -0.36 24.70
N ARG A 155 18.44 0.14 23.95
CA ARG A 155 19.77 0.51 24.47
C ARG A 155 19.72 1.70 25.41
N GLU A 156 18.92 2.70 25.09
CA GLU A 156 18.90 3.97 25.82
C GLU A 156 17.99 3.91 27.06
N HIS A 157 16.86 3.21 26.95
CA HIS A 157 15.79 3.24 27.93
C HIS A 157 15.59 1.94 28.71
N SER A 158 16.36 0.87 28.39
CA SER A 158 16.22 -0.40 29.10
C SER A 158 17.50 -0.87 29.73
N ASN A 159 17.37 -1.90 30.58
CA ASN A 159 18.50 -2.61 31.19
C ASN A 159 18.89 -3.88 30.43
N ILE A 160 18.38 -4.06 29.20
CA ILE A 160 18.68 -5.19 28.35
C ILE A 160 20.14 -5.13 27.88
N SER A 161 20.82 -6.25 27.94
CA SER A 161 22.21 -6.35 27.46
C SER A 161 22.28 -6.38 25.93
N GLU A 162 23.42 -5.96 25.36
CA GLU A 162 23.65 -6.06 23.90
C GLU A 162 23.49 -7.49 23.38
N LYS A 163 23.83 -8.49 24.20
CA LYS A 163 23.63 -9.89 23.83
C LYS A 163 22.14 -10.22 23.62
N GLU A 164 21.28 -9.77 24.54
CA GLU A 164 19.84 -9.98 24.45
C GLU A 164 19.23 -9.21 23.27
N ILE A 165 19.74 -8.01 22.96
CA ILE A 165 19.32 -7.25 21.76
C ILE A 165 19.72 -8.00 20.49
N LEU A 166 20.91 -8.58 20.44
CA LEU A 166 21.34 -9.41 19.31
C LEU A 166 20.48 -10.67 19.17
N GLU A 167 20.17 -11.35 20.27
CA GLU A 167 19.26 -12.51 20.26
C GLU A 167 17.85 -12.12 19.79
N LEU A 168 17.36 -10.95 20.18
CA LEU A 168 16.08 -10.42 19.71
C LEU A 168 16.12 -10.12 18.21
N SER A 169 17.20 -9.51 17.72
CA SER A 169 17.39 -9.27 16.28
C SER A 169 17.39 -10.57 15.47
N GLU A 170 18.05 -11.61 15.94
CA GLU A 170 18.00 -12.92 15.27
C GLU A 170 16.59 -13.52 15.27
N LYS A 171 15.86 -13.43 16.38
CA LYS A 171 14.46 -13.86 16.45
C LYS A 171 13.55 -13.10 15.45
N PHE A 172 13.82 -11.81 15.23
CA PHE A 172 13.11 -11.01 14.23
C PHE A 172 13.42 -11.51 12.80
N LYS A 173 14.68 -11.79 12.48
CA LYS A 173 15.09 -12.36 11.20
C LYS A 173 14.48 -13.75 10.96
N GLU A 174 14.38 -14.57 12.01
CA GLU A 174 13.75 -15.88 11.97
C GLU A 174 12.22 -15.80 11.95
N ARG A 175 11.63 -14.60 11.97
CA ARG A 175 10.18 -14.37 11.96
C ARG A 175 9.43 -15.05 13.11
N ARG A 176 10.07 -15.16 14.27
CA ARG A 176 9.44 -15.75 15.44
C ARG A 176 8.44 -14.81 16.08
N THR A 177 7.33 -15.37 16.57
CA THR A 177 6.41 -14.68 17.47
C THR A 177 6.71 -15.08 18.89
N ASP A 178 6.93 -14.10 19.76
CA ASP A 178 7.27 -14.36 21.16
C ASP A 178 6.91 -13.15 22.04
N THR A 179 7.07 -13.29 23.34
CA THR A 179 6.84 -12.24 24.33
C THR A 179 7.99 -12.23 25.31
N MET A 180 8.49 -11.04 25.63
CA MET A 180 9.50 -10.87 26.67
C MET A 180 9.14 -9.73 27.61
N LEU A 181 9.62 -9.83 28.86
CA LEU A 181 9.48 -8.75 29.83
C LEU A 181 10.70 -7.83 29.70
N VAL A 182 10.44 -6.55 29.56
CA VAL A 182 11.49 -5.52 29.45
C VAL A 182 11.21 -4.43 30.48
N ASN A 183 12.28 -3.88 31.08
CA ASN A 183 12.16 -2.70 31.94
C ASN A 183 12.58 -1.49 31.12
N LEU A 184 11.66 -0.55 30.91
CA LEU A 184 11.90 0.70 30.20
C LEU A 184 11.67 1.86 31.16
N ASP A 185 12.68 2.67 31.36
CA ASP A 185 12.66 3.84 32.27
C ASP A 185 12.12 3.52 33.68
N GLY A 186 12.46 2.35 34.21
CA GLY A 186 12.05 1.89 35.55
C GLY A 186 10.68 1.25 35.62
N SER A 187 9.93 1.18 34.52
CA SER A 187 8.63 0.50 34.43
C SER A 187 8.73 -0.81 33.64
N ASN A 188 8.04 -1.83 34.08
CA ASN A 188 8.04 -3.13 33.41
C ASN A 188 6.99 -3.17 32.31
N TYR A 189 7.38 -3.62 31.12
CA TYR A 189 6.54 -3.80 29.95
C TYR A 189 6.64 -5.23 29.42
N TYR A 190 5.56 -5.76 28.97
CA TYR A 190 5.55 -6.90 28.05
C TYR A 190 5.79 -6.39 26.63
N LEU A 191 6.90 -6.79 26.03
CA LEU A 191 7.20 -6.64 24.61
C LEU A 191 6.69 -7.89 23.91
N VAL A 192 5.63 -7.75 23.13
CA VAL A 192 5.08 -8.80 22.28
C VAL A 192 5.51 -8.50 20.86
N TYR A 193 5.97 -9.49 20.12
CA TYR A 193 6.36 -9.30 18.73
C TYR A 193 5.93 -10.49 17.86
N GLY A 194 5.70 -10.19 16.57
CA GLY A 194 5.35 -11.21 15.60
C GLY A 194 5.60 -10.71 14.19
N SER A 195 5.90 -11.63 13.28
CA SER A 195 6.14 -11.30 11.87
C SER A 195 4.85 -11.13 11.09
N SER A 196 4.89 -10.25 10.07
CA SER A 196 3.88 -10.17 9.03
C SER A 196 4.23 -11.10 7.86
N GLU A 197 3.23 -11.59 7.15
CA GLU A 197 3.42 -12.23 5.84
C GLU A 197 3.69 -11.20 4.72
N CYS A 198 3.37 -9.93 5.00
CA CYS A 198 3.54 -8.84 4.05
C CYS A 198 4.84 -8.12 4.36
N GLN A 199 5.75 -8.08 3.39
CA GLN A 199 7.08 -7.43 3.57
C GLN A 199 7.80 -8.02 4.81
N ASP A 200 9.03 -7.89 5.03
CA ASP A 200 9.73 -8.45 6.21
C ASP A 200 9.43 -7.70 7.52
N TRP A 201 8.16 -7.29 7.74
CA TRP A 201 7.79 -6.50 8.89
C TRP A 201 7.57 -7.32 10.15
N ILE A 202 7.99 -6.73 11.26
CA ILE A 202 7.75 -7.22 12.60
C ILE A 202 6.81 -6.24 13.31
N PHE A 203 5.69 -6.75 13.80
CA PHE A 203 4.78 -6.00 14.64
C PHE A 203 5.24 -6.10 16.08
N LEU A 204 5.35 -4.96 16.75
CA LEU A 204 5.72 -4.88 18.16
C LEU A 204 4.56 -4.28 18.95
N GLY A 205 4.28 -4.86 20.11
CA GLY A 205 3.38 -4.30 21.10
C GLY A 205 4.08 -4.15 22.44
N LEU A 206 3.98 -2.97 23.04
CA LEU A 206 4.45 -2.70 24.40
C LEU A 206 3.27 -2.45 25.31
N VAL A 207 3.11 -3.26 26.36
CA VAL A 207 2.04 -3.14 27.34
C VAL A 207 2.62 -3.11 28.73
N GLN A 208 2.24 -2.14 29.55
CA GLN A 208 2.69 -2.09 30.94
C GLN A 208 2.29 -3.35 31.70
N ALA A 209 3.26 -3.97 32.38
CA ALA A 209 3.05 -5.23 33.09
C ALA A 209 1.98 -5.07 34.22
N ASP A 210 1.93 -3.91 34.86
CA ASP A 210 0.98 -3.64 35.93
C ASP A 210 -0.48 -3.63 35.42
N ILE A 211 -0.72 -3.14 34.20
CA ILE A 211 -2.06 -3.17 33.57
C ILE A 211 -2.48 -4.61 33.26
N VAL A 212 -1.52 -5.39 32.74
CA VAL A 212 -1.76 -6.82 32.47
C VAL A 212 -1.99 -7.57 33.78
N ASN A 213 -1.16 -7.35 34.79
CA ASN A 213 -1.23 -8.04 36.07
C ASN A 213 -2.48 -7.68 36.89
N ALA A 214 -2.93 -6.42 36.86
CA ALA A 214 -4.19 -6.00 37.48
C ALA A 214 -5.42 -6.75 36.90
N SER A 215 -5.36 -7.10 35.62
CA SER A 215 -6.40 -7.91 34.96
C SER A 215 -6.25 -9.41 35.21
N MET A 216 -5.07 -9.87 35.68
CA MET A 216 -4.75 -11.29 35.83
C MET A 216 -5.28 -11.95 37.12
N ASN A 217 -5.65 -11.18 38.15
CA ASN A 217 -6.17 -11.74 39.38
C ASN A 217 -7.50 -12.54 39.22
N SER A 218 -7.98 -12.65 38.00
CA SER A 218 -9.14 -13.46 37.68
C SER A 218 -8.99 -14.53 36.61
N LEU A 219 -7.85 -14.66 35.90
CA LEU A 219 -7.81 -15.70 34.82
C LEU A 219 -6.39 -15.91 34.23
N GLN A 220 -5.72 -17.01 34.61
CA GLN A 220 -4.60 -17.59 33.86
C GLN A 220 -4.93 -17.88 32.39
N LEU A 221 -6.21 -17.92 32.04
CA LEU A 221 -6.71 -18.16 30.67
C LEU A 221 -6.60 -16.91 29.76
N ARG A 222 -6.54 -15.69 30.37
CA ARG A 222 -6.51 -14.43 29.58
C ARG A 222 -5.14 -14.12 28.97
N THR A 223 -4.05 -14.67 29.54
CA THR A 223 -2.71 -14.41 29.01
C THR A 223 -2.49 -15.08 27.64
N MET A 224 -3.03 -16.30 27.47
CA MET A 224 -3.04 -16.98 26.15
C MET A 224 -3.98 -16.29 25.15
N LEU A 225 -5.09 -15.73 25.61
CA LEU A 225 -6.01 -14.97 24.76
C LEU A 225 -5.44 -13.62 24.36
N LEU A 226 -4.57 -12.99 25.19
CA LEU A 226 -3.96 -11.70 24.91
C LEU A 226 -2.93 -11.76 23.76
N GLY A 227 -2.03 -12.73 23.81
CA GLY A 227 -1.13 -12.99 22.66
C GLY A 227 -1.93 -13.38 21.41
N GLY A 228 -2.94 -14.23 21.58
CA GLY A 228 -3.83 -14.64 20.51
C GLY A 228 -4.71 -13.52 19.94
N THR A 229 -5.19 -12.58 20.77
CA THR A 229 -6.01 -11.46 20.27
C THR A 229 -5.21 -10.39 19.54
N ILE A 230 -3.97 -10.13 19.96
CA ILE A 230 -3.09 -9.22 19.20
C ILE A 230 -2.77 -9.85 17.82
N VAL A 231 -2.33 -11.11 17.82
CA VAL A 231 -2.07 -11.83 16.56
C VAL A 231 -3.34 -11.97 15.73
N PHE A 232 -4.49 -12.25 16.36
CA PHE A 232 -5.78 -12.35 15.67
C PHE A 232 -6.25 -10.98 15.14
N GLY A 233 -6.08 -9.89 15.90
CA GLY A 233 -6.39 -8.53 15.43
C GLY A 233 -5.55 -8.15 14.21
N PHE A 234 -4.27 -8.47 14.22
CA PHE A 234 -3.39 -8.29 13.07
C PHE A 234 -3.78 -9.19 11.88
N ALA A 235 -4.14 -10.45 12.13
CA ALA A 235 -4.59 -11.35 11.07
C ALA A 235 -5.90 -10.85 10.44
N VAL A 236 -6.85 -10.38 11.24
CA VAL A 236 -8.11 -9.79 10.74
C VAL A 236 -7.83 -8.52 9.94
N PHE A 237 -6.91 -7.67 10.39
CA PHE A 237 -6.50 -6.47 9.66
C PHE A 237 -5.89 -6.81 8.29
N ILE A 238 -4.98 -7.81 8.26
CA ILE A 238 -4.41 -8.28 6.99
C ILE A 238 -5.48 -8.87 6.08
N ILE A 239 -6.42 -9.65 6.64
CA ILE A 239 -7.56 -10.18 5.89
C ILE A 239 -8.41 -9.02 5.34
N GLU A 240 -8.63 -7.97 6.11
CA GLU A 240 -9.41 -6.81 5.68
C GLU A 240 -8.70 -6.02 4.58
N LEU A 241 -7.38 -5.85 4.68
CA LEU A 241 -6.55 -5.28 3.60
C LEU A 241 -6.61 -6.14 2.33
N ILE A 242 -6.54 -7.48 2.47
CA ILE A 242 -6.66 -8.40 1.34
C ILE A 242 -8.08 -8.34 0.74
N LEU A 243 -9.11 -8.28 1.58
CA LEU A 243 -10.50 -8.16 1.12
C LEU A 243 -10.76 -6.79 0.46
N GLN A 244 -10.22 -5.70 0.99
CA GLN A 244 -10.25 -4.40 0.33
C GLN A 244 -9.51 -4.45 -1.01
N LYS A 245 -8.31 -5.01 -1.04
CA LYS A 245 -7.56 -5.24 -2.28
C LYS A 245 -8.36 -6.06 -3.30
N ASN A 246 -9.05 -7.10 -2.85
CA ASN A 246 -9.89 -7.93 -3.71
C ASN A 246 -11.16 -7.20 -4.19
N ARG A 247 -11.83 -6.42 -3.32
CA ARG A 247 -13.00 -5.59 -3.72
C ARG A 247 -12.63 -4.52 -4.73
N ILE A 248 -11.46 -3.94 -4.58
CA ILE A 248 -10.94 -2.93 -5.48
C ILE A 248 -10.51 -3.57 -6.81
N SER A 249 -9.89 -4.75 -6.77
CA SER A 249 -9.55 -5.54 -7.96
C SER A 249 -10.79 -5.91 -8.80
N LEU A 250 -11.92 -6.19 -8.16
CA LEU A 250 -13.19 -6.47 -8.85
C LEU A 250 -13.74 -5.21 -9.54
N LYS A 251 -13.77 -4.07 -8.84
CA LYS A 251 -14.21 -2.79 -9.45
C LYS A 251 -13.36 -2.37 -10.64
N ARG A 252 -12.06 -2.71 -10.64
CA ARG A 252 -11.17 -2.41 -11.77
C ARG A 252 -11.47 -3.19 -13.02
N ARG A 253 -11.81 -4.48 -12.89
CA ARG A 253 -12.21 -5.28 -14.04
C ARG A 253 -13.42 -4.67 -14.74
N ASP A 254 -14.35 -4.13 -13.95
CA ASP A 254 -15.54 -3.50 -14.50
C ASP A 254 -15.19 -2.19 -15.23
N VAL A 255 -14.29 -1.38 -14.67
CA VAL A 255 -13.82 -0.13 -15.31
C VAL A 255 -12.99 -0.43 -16.57
N GLU A 256 -12.09 -1.42 -16.50
CA GLU A 256 -11.29 -1.82 -17.67
C GLU A 256 -12.16 -2.39 -18.79
N ILE A 257 -13.19 -3.15 -18.44
CA ILE A 257 -14.17 -3.66 -19.41
C ILE A 257 -14.94 -2.48 -20.05
N LEU A 258 -15.44 -1.55 -19.23
CA LEU A 258 -16.15 -0.36 -19.72
C LEU A 258 -15.26 0.52 -20.61
N TYR A 259 -14.01 0.73 -20.21
CA TYR A 259 -13.05 1.50 -21.01
C TYR A 259 -12.70 0.81 -22.34
N ARG A 260 -12.52 -0.50 -22.34
CA ARG A 260 -12.32 -1.27 -23.56
C ARG A 260 -13.54 -1.24 -24.47
N ASP A 261 -14.74 -1.33 -23.90
CA ASP A 261 -15.98 -1.22 -24.66
C ASP A 261 -16.15 0.18 -25.26
N GLU A 262 -15.84 1.24 -24.51
CA GLU A 262 -15.89 2.62 -25.02
C GLU A 262 -14.84 2.86 -26.11
N LEU A 263 -13.61 2.37 -25.92
CA LEU A 263 -12.56 2.40 -26.95
C LEU A 263 -12.99 1.64 -28.20
N PHE A 264 -13.55 0.44 -28.01
CA PHE A 264 -14.01 -0.39 -29.12
C PHE A 264 -15.16 0.28 -29.87
N GLN A 265 -16.08 0.92 -29.15
CA GLN A 265 -17.15 1.71 -29.78
C GLN A 265 -16.60 2.92 -30.55
N LYS A 266 -15.69 3.69 -29.96
CA LYS A 266 -15.04 4.85 -30.61
C LYS A 266 -14.27 4.42 -31.88
N LEU A 267 -13.50 3.33 -31.78
CA LEU A 267 -12.79 2.77 -32.93
C LEU A 267 -13.75 2.29 -33.99
N SER A 268 -14.82 1.58 -33.61
CA SER A 268 -15.85 1.08 -34.55
C SER A 268 -16.61 2.22 -35.25
N MET A 269 -16.75 3.38 -34.62
CA MET A 269 -17.37 4.56 -35.23
C MET A 269 -16.44 5.34 -36.16
N SER A 270 -15.11 5.22 -35.96
CA SER A 270 -14.12 5.98 -36.74
C SER A 270 -13.59 5.26 -37.99
N VAL A 271 -13.94 3.99 -38.15
CA VAL A 271 -13.53 3.18 -39.32
C VAL A 271 -14.68 3.08 -40.30
N ASP A 272 -14.36 3.18 -41.59
CA ASP A 272 -15.35 3.04 -42.68
C ASP A 272 -15.71 1.56 -42.97
N ASP A 273 -15.47 0.66 -42.04
CA ASP A 273 -15.78 -0.76 -42.09
C ASP A 273 -16.83 -1.15 -41.03
N VAL A 274 -17.72 -2.09 -41.38
CA VAL A 274 -18.67 -2.67 -40.43
C VAL A 274 -18.10 -3.93 -39.82
N PHE A 275 -18.02 -3.96 -38.49
CA PHE A 275 -17.58 -5.15 -37.72
C PHE A 275 -18.80 -5.94 -37.25
N LEU A 276 -18.76 -7.23 -37.53
CA LEU A 276 -19.77 -8.19 -37.10
C LEU A 276 -19.08 -9.33 -36.34
N MET A 277 -19.54 -9.63 -35.13
CA MET A 277 -19.11 -10.81 -34.39
C MET A 277 -20.26 -11.78 -34.26
N LEU A 278 -20.04 -13.01 -34.70
CA LEU A 278 -21.04 -14.07 -34.67
C LEU A 278 -20.62 -15.17 -33.71
N ASP A 279 -21.55 -15.67 -32.94
CA ASP A 279 -21.34 -16.92 -32.18
C ASP A 279 -21.21 -18.09 -33.18
N ALA A 280 -20.09 -18.79 -33.10
CA ALA A 280 -19.75 -19.86 -34.05
C ALA A 280 -20.68 -21.09 -33.99
N LYS A 281 -21.45 -21.25 -32.91
CA LYS A 281 -22.37 -22.38 -32.72
C LYS A 281 -23.82 -22.02 -33.13
N THR A 282 -24.25 -20.82 -32.79
CA THR A 282 -25.65 -20.39 -32.97
C THR A 282 -25.84 -19.47 -34.17
N TYR A 283 -24.72 -18.98 -34.75
CA TYR A 283 -24.72 -17.98 -35.84
C TYR A 283 -25.48 -16.70 -35.48
N LYS A 284 -25.72 -16.44 -34.20
CA LYS A 284 -26.31 -15.19 -33.74
C LYS A 284 -25.27 -14.08 -33.70
N ALA A 285 -25.69 -12.86 -34.03
CA ALA A 285 -24.82 -11.72 -33.93
C ALA A 285 -24.67 -11.31 -32.44
N ASP A 286 -23.50 -11.57 -31.88
CA ASP A 286 -23.15 -11.14 -30.54
C ASP A 286 -22.78 -9.65 -30.49
N TYR A 287 -22.23 -9.14 -31.58
CA TYR A 287 -21.89 -7.73 -31.72
C TYR A 287 -22.05 -7.27 -33.18
N VAL A 288 -22.61 -6.07 -33.35
CA VAL A 288 -22.68 -5.33 -34.60
C VAL A 288 -22.20 -3.92 -34.36
N SER A 289 -21.24 -3.44 -35.15
CA SER A 289 -20.70 -2.11 -34.96
C SER A 289 -21.76 -1.01 -35.17
N PRO A 290 -21.81 0.05 -34.33
CA PRO A 290 -22.84 1.09 -34.41
C PRO A 290 -22.84 1.89 -35.72
N ASN A 291 -21.72 1.93 -36.43
CA ASN A 291 -21.57 2.63 -37.71
C ASN A 291 -22.31 1.92 -38.86
N VAL A 292 -22.90 0.75 -38.65
CA VAL A 292 -23.66 0.01 -39.67
C VAL A 292 -24.82 0.82 -40.20
N GLU A 293 -25.51 1.56 -39.35
CA GLU A 293 -26.63 2.41 -39.77
C GLU A 293 -26.18 3.53 -40.71
N LYS A 294 -25.01 4.13 -40.39
CA LYS A 294 -24.42 5.20 -41.20
C LYS A 294 -23.89 4.71 -42.53
N LEU A 295 -23.28 3.52 -42.57
CA LEU A 295 -22.60 3.00 -43.76
C LEU A 295 -23.52 2.19 -44.67
N LEU A 296 -24.45 1.41 -44.11
CA LEU A 296 -25.31 0.50 -44.86
C LEU A 296 -26.79 0.91 -44.85
N GLY A 297 -27.18 1.89 -44.03
CA GLY A 297 -28.58 2.32 -43.89
C GLY A 297 -29.51 1.28 -43.25
N ILE A 298 -28.94 0.31 -42.55
CA ILE A 298 -29.63 -0.81 -41.90
C ILE A 298 -29.42 -0.72 -40.41
N THR A 299 -30.47 -0.86 -39.60
CA THR A 299 -30.32 -0.81 -38.14
C THR A 299 -29.70 -2.08 -37.58
N VAL A 300 -29.02 -1.97 -36.42
CA VAL A 300 -28.43 -3.10 -35.70
C VAL A 300 -29.48 -4.20 -35.44
N GLU A 301 -30.70 -3.80 -35.08
CA GLU A 301 -31.80 -4.71 -34.82
C GLU A 301 -32.26 -5.49 -36.06
N GLN A 302 -32.23 -4.87 -37.25
CA GLN A 302 -32.54 -5.54 -38.49
C GLN A 302 -31.51 -6.60 -38.88
N ILE A 303 -30.24 -6.34 -38.64
CA ILE A 303 -29.17 -7.33 -38.86
C ILE A 303 -29.30 -8.48 -37.90
N GLN A 304 -29.51 -8.20 -36.60
CA GLN A 304 -29.69 -9.24 -35.60
C GLN A 304 -30.90 -10.16 -35.89
N LYS A 305 -32.00 -9.59 -36.35
CA LYS A 305 -33.17 -10.36 -36.78
C LYS A 305 -32.95 -11.11 -38.09
N GLY A 306 -32.26 -10.52 -39.06
CA GLY A 306 -31.98 -11.12 -40.34
C GLY A 306 -31.06 -12.34 -40.24
N ILE A 307 -30.06 -12.28 -39.41
CA ILE A 307 -29.12 -13.41 -39.17
C ILE A 307 -29.80 -14.53 -38.36
N SER A 308 -30.69 -14.20 -37.41
CA SER A 308 -31.46 -15.19 -36.66
C SER A 308 -32.46 -16.01 -37.50
N GLY A 309 -32.76 -15.57 -38.70
CA GLY A 309 -33.67 -16.28 -39.64
C GLY A 309 -32.99 -17.21 -40.64
N LEU A 310 -31.66 -17.31 -40.60
CA LEU A 310 -30.83 -18.12 -41.49
C LEU A 310 -30.28 -19.38 -40.85
N GLY A 311 -30.62 -19.68 -39.58
CA GLY A 311 -30.17 -20.85 -38.80
C GLY A 311 -31.29 -21.86 -38.58
#